data_f0c93c49896fac7342ce5fff9b5c672e
#
_entry.id   f0c93c49896fac7342ce5fff9b5c672e
#
_cell.length_a   1.000
_cell.length_b   1.000
_cell.length_c   1.000
_cell.angle_alpha   90.00
_cell.angle_beta   90.00
_cell.angle_gamma   90.00
#
_symmetry.space_group_name_H-M   'P 1'
#
loop_
_entity.id
_entity.type
_entity.pdbx_description
1 polymer ?
#
loop_
_entity_poly.entity_id
_entity_poly.type
_entity_poly.pdbx_seq_one_letter_code
_entity_poly.pdbx_strand_id
1 'polypeptide(L)'
;MINYIKYIFIFCLLWSFNVHTKPKIQMKTGILIDFHTDKILYELEPDMSIWPASMTKIMTAIVAFDLLKSDKLSLDDKITISENAWRMSQAGYSSMFIMVNDQISVENLLRGIIVASGNDACVALAEGIAGTEENFAVLMNDKAAEIGMDNSNFSNASGLNDPENYSTVRDVALMSKYLIKNYPDYYKTYSEIDFTWDRTGGDPITQGNRNGLLYRNIGAD
;
A
#
# COMPACT_ATOMS: atom_id res chain seq x y z
N MET A 1 60.72 13.97 25.55
CA MET A 1 59.44 14.65 25.39
C MET A 1 58.78 14.46 24.01
N ILE A 2 59.51 14.39 22.90
CA ILE A 2 58.99 14.27 21.53
C ILE A 2 58.31 12.92 21.25
N ASN A 3 58.72 11.81 21.87
CA ASN A 3 58.13 10.49 21.60
C ASN A 3 56.75 10.26 22.22
N TYR A 4 56.41 10.90 23.32
CA TYR A 4 55.08 10.76 23.96
C TYR A 4 54.00 11.46 23.18
N ILE A 5 54.31 12.56 22.51
CA ILE A 5 53.37 13.32 21.68
C ILE A 5 52.89 12.49 20.47
N LYS A 6 53.78 11.68 19.86
CA LYS A 6 53.44 10.78 18.75
C LYS A 6 52.44 9.69 19.17
N TYR A 7 52.57 9.13 20.34
CA TYR A 7 51.66 8.08 20.83
C TYR A 7 50.28 8.64 21.22
N ILE A 8 50.22 9.86 21.75
CA ILE A 8 48.96 10.54 22.04
C ILE A 8 48.19 10.85 20.73
N PHE A 9 48.89 11.26 19.67
CA PHE A 9 48.25 11.54 18.37
C PHE A 9 47.74 10.26 17.69
N ILE A 10 48.43 9.12 17.81
CA ILE A 10 48.00 7.82 17.30
C ILE A 10 46.79 7.30 18.10
N PHE A 11 46.78 7.49 19.44
CA PHE A 11 45.66 7.08 20.28
C PHE A 11 44.39 7.88 20.00
N CYS A 12 44.48 9.17 19.70
CA CYS A 12 43.36 10.00 19.30
C CYS A 12 42.81 9.64 17.91
N LEU A 13 43.64 9.14 16.99
CA LEU A 13 43.20 8.68 15.66
C LEU A 13 42.44 7.34 15.69
N LEU A 14 42.66 6.50 16.70
CA LEU A 14 41.99 5.22 16.87
C LEU A 14 40.60 5.36 17.53
N TRP A 15 40.30 6.51 18.10
CA TRP A 15 39.00 6.80 18.69
C TRP A 15 38.10 7.53 17.69
N SER A 16 37.94 6.95 16.51
CA SER A 16 36.89 7.33 15.59
C SER A 16 35.57 6.87 16.21
N PHE A 17 34.96 7.73 17.00
CA PHE A 17 33.54 7.54 17.35
C PHE A 17 32.74 7.54 16.05
N ASN A 18 32.22 6.38 15.67
CA ASN A 18 31.14 6.31 14.69
C ASN A 18 29.93 7.05 15.29
N VAL A 19 29.92 8.36 15.15
CA VAL A 19 28.74 9.16 15.46
C VAL A 19 27.73 8.82 14.38
N HIS A 20 26.98 7.77 14.62
CA HIS A 20 25.77 7.50 13.84
C HIS A 20 24.74 8.56 14.22
N THR A 21 24.85 9.73 13.60
CA THR A 21 23.77 10.71 13.69
C THR A 21 22.58 10.12 12.95
N LYS A 22 21.58 9.68 13.72
CA LYS A 22 20.29 9.30 13.13
C LYS A 22 19.76 10.51 12.35
N PRO A 23 19.33 10.33 11.09
CA PRO A 23 18.76 11.44 10.33
C PRO A 23 17.56 12.00 11.10
N LYS A 24 17.51 13.33 11.27
CA LYS A 24 16.40 14.01 11.93
C LYS A 24 15.23 14.09 10.93
N ILE A 25 14.45 13.03 10.83
CA ILE A 25 13.29 12.96 9.96
C ILE A 25 12.09 13.44 10.78
N GLN A 26 11.33 14.41 10.24
CA GLN A 26 10.10 14.90 10.87
C GLN A 26 8.95 13.95 10.53
N MET A 27 8.77 12.93 11.34
CA MET A 27 7.65 12.00 11.26
C MET A 27 7.19 11.62 12.67
N LYS A 28 5.94 11.18 12.83
CA LYS A 28 5.39 10.69 14.10
C LYS A 28 5.77 9.23 14.34
N THR A 29 5.75 8.43 13.30
CA THR A 29 6.08 7.01 13.32
C THR A 29 6.73 6.61 12.00
N GLY A 30 7.58 5.57 12.01
CA GLY A 30 8.24 5.09 10.80
C GLY A 30 9.08 3.84 11.07
N ILE A 31 9.22 3.02 10.04
CA ILE A 31 10.08 1.84 10.07
C ILE A 31 10.82 1.70 8.73
N LEU A 32 12.06 1.27 8.78
CA LEU A 32 12.87 0.89 7.61
C LEU A 32 13.42 -0.51 7.84
N ILE A 33 13.11 -1.41 6.96
CA ILE A 33 13.49 -2.82 7.05
C ILE A 33 14.28 -3.21 5.80
N ASP A 34 15.39 -3.92 5.99
CA ASP A 34 16.04 -4.59 4.88
C ASP A 34 15.19 -5.77 4.41
N PHE A 35 14.77 -5.74 3.15
CA PHE A 35 13.83 -6.69 2.58
C PHE A 35 14.33 -8.14 2.62
N HIS A 36 15.64 -8.36 2.41
CA HIS A 36 16.22 -9.69 2.30
C HIS A 36 16.54 -10.34 3.65
N THR A 37 17.00 -9.52 4.61
CA THR A 37 17.50 -10.01 5.90
C THR A 37 16.54 -9.80 7.06
N ASP A 38 15.44 -9.11 6.86
CA ASP A 38 14.47 -8.68 7.89
C ASP A 38 15.08 -7.76 8.97
N LYS A 39 16.30 -7.28 8.75
CA LYS A 39 16.96 -6.40 9.70
C LYS A 39 16.27 -5.04 9.74
N ILE A 40 15.86 -4.63 10.93
CA ILE A 40 15.36 -3.27 11.17
C ILE A 40 16.56 -2.32 11.12
N LEU A 41 16.56 -1.41 10.13
CA LEU A 41 17.61 -0.40 9.93
C LEU A 41 17.27 0.90 10.67
N TYR A 42 15.99 1.20 10.80
CA TYR A 42 15.47 2.36 11.53
C TYR A 42 14.05 2.08 12.03
N GLU A 43 13.73 2.56 13.22
CA GLU A 43 12.36 2.58 13.74
C GLU A 43 12.13 3.78 14.64
N LEU A 44 10.92 4.31 14.60
CA LEU A 44 10.42 5.37 15.47
C LEU A 44 8.94 5.08 15.75
N GLU A 45 8.59 4.78 17.00
CA GLU A 45 7.22 4.45 17.42
C GLU A 45 6.51 3.50 16.44
N PRO A 46 7.14 2.34 16.07
CA PRO A 46 6.64 1.51 14.96
C PRO A 46 5.31 0.84 15.25
N ASP A 47 4.94 0.71 16.54
CA ASP A 47 3.70 0.07 17.00
C ASP A 47 2.63 1.10 17.42
N MET A 48 2.87 2.39 17.17
CA MET A 48 1.87 3.44 17.38
C MET A 48 0.70 3.22 16.41
N SER A 49 -0.52 3.18 16.96
CA SER A 49 -1.73 3.08 16.15
C SER A 49 -1.89 4.29 15.24
N ILE A 50 -2.15 4.02 13.97
CA ILE A 50 -2.38 5.02 12.93
C ILE A 50 -3.65 4.70 12.13
N TRP A 51 -4.25 5.68 11.50
CA TRP A 51 -5.17 5.45 10.40
C TRP A 51 -4.36 5.12 9.15
N PRO A 52 -4.54 3.92 8.56
CA PRO A 52 -3.75 3.51 7.40
C PRO A 52 -4.08 4.31 6.14
N ALA A 53 -5.26 4.95 6.08
CA ALA A 53 -5.74 5.65 4.90
C ALA A 53 -5.58 4.77 3.65
N SER A 54 -5.12 5.31 2.52
CA SER A 54 -4.97 4.56 1.27
C SER A 54 -3.96 3.41 1.31
N MET A 55 -3.17 3.25 2.38
CA MET A 55 -2.35 2.04 2.57
C MET A 55 -3.21 0.78 2.77
N THR A 56 -4.45 0.93 3.22
CA THR A 56 -5.48 -0.13 3.26
C THR A 56 -5.63 -0.84 1.91
N LYS A 57 -5.49 -0.12 0.81
CA LYS A 57 -5.64 -0.65 -0.56
C LYS A 57 -4.61 -1.72 -0.91
N ILE A 58 -3.51 -1.78 -0.17
CA ILE A 58 -2.53 -2.87 -0.31
C ILE A 58 -3.20 -4.19 0.13
N MET A 59 -3.94 -4.19 1.25
CA MET A 59 -4.69 -5.37 1.70
C MET A 59 -5.82 -5.73 0.73
N THR A 60 -6.52 -4.74 0.22
CA THR A 60 -7.56 -4.95 -0.82
C THR A 60 -6.99 -5.64 -2.06
N ALA A 61 -5.83 -5.21 -2.52
CA ALA A 61 -5.14 -5.85 -3.64
C ALA A 61 -4.66 -7.26 -3.28
N ILE A 62 -4.11 -7.49 -2.08
CA ILE A 62 -3.66 -8.81 -1.61
C ILE A 62 -4.80 -9.82 -1.62
N VAL A 63 -5.98 -9.46 -1.10
CA VAL A 63 -7.17 -10.35 -1.10
C VAL A 63 -7.56 -10.72 -2.54
N ALA A 64 -7.58 -9.76 -3.45
CA ALA A 64 -7.86 -10.05 -4.86
C ALA A 64 -6.78 -10.94 -5.50
N PHE A 65 -5.50 -10.69 -5.20
CA PHE A 65 -4.37 -11.49 -5.73
C PHE A 65 -4.39 -12.93 -5.19
N ASP A 66 -4.83 -13.15 -3.95
CA ASP A 66 -5.06 -14.52 -3.43
C ASP A 66 -6.10 -15.27 -4.23
N LEU A 67 -7.20 -14.61 -4.58
CA LEU A 67 -8.27 -15.20 -5.37
C LEU A 67 -7.84 -15.47 -6.81
N LEU A 68 -7.07 -14.54 -7.41
CA LEU A 68 -6.47 -14.73 -8.74
C LEU A 68 -5.49 -15.90 -8.75
N LYS A 69 -4.63 -15.99 -7.73
CA LYS A 69 -3.63 -17.07 -7.61
C LYS A 69 -4.26 -18.45 -7.38
N SER A 70 -5.45 -18.50 -6.80
CA SER A 70 -6.21 -19.73 -6.53
C SER A 70 -7.26 -20.04 -7.60
N ASP A 71 -7.23 -19.34 -8.74
CA ASP A 71 -8.18 -19.49 -9.86
C ASP A 71 -9.67 -19.30 -9.46
N LYS A 72 -9.91 -18.60 -8.35
CA LYS A 72 -11.27 -18.25 -7.89
C LYS A 72 -11.76 -16.92 -8.46
N LEU A 73 -10.88 -16.16 -9.08
CA LEU A 73 -11.11 -14.90 -9.75
C LEU A 73 -10.23 -14.85 -10.99
N SER A 74 -10.67 -14.17 -12.05
CA SER A 74 -9.88 -13.91 -13.25
C SER A 74 -9.70 -12.42 -13.46
N LEU A 75 -8.58 -11.98 -14.04
CA LEU A 75 -8.38 -10.60 -14.44
C LEU A 75 -9.42 -10.10 -15.44
N ASP A 76 -9.94 -11.01 -16.28
CA ASP A 76 -10.95 -10.72 -17.30
C ASP A 76 -12.38 -10.72 -16.76
N ASP A 77 -12.61 -11.20 -15.52
CA ASP A 77 -13.93 -11.20 -14.91
C ASP A 77 -14.48 -9.78 -14.85
N LYS A 78 -15.77 -9.63 -15.17
CA LYS A 78 -16.46 -8.34 -15.21
C LYS A 78 -17.29 -8.14 -13.95
N ILE A 79 -17.03 -7.05 -13.27
CA ILE A 79 -17.82 -6.60 -12.12
C ILE A 79 -18.77 -5.51 -12.56
N THR A 80 -20.04 -5.71 -12.30
CA THR A 80 -21.08 -4.69 -12.55
C THR A 80 -21.03 -3.64 -11.45
N ILE A 81 -20.90 -2.38 -11.85
CA ILE A 81 -20.75 -1.26 -10.93
C ILE A 81 -22.10 -0.91 -10.28
N SER A 82 -22.14 -1.01 -8.96
CA SER A 82 -23.29 -0.63 -8.15
C SER A 82 -23.46 0.90 -8.06
N GLU A 83 -24.65 1.33 -7.66
CA GLU A 83 -24.87 2.73 -7.32
C GLU A 83 -24.01 3.18 -6.13
N ASN A 84 -23.75 2.28 -5.15
CA ASN A 84 -22.90 2.56 -4.00
C ASN A 84 -21.47 2.85 -4.42
N ALA A 85 -20.86 1.98 -5.22
CA ALA A 85 -19.52 2.18 -5.75
C ALA A 85 -19.43 3.46 -6.61
N TRP A 86 -20.42 3.71 -7.49
CA TRP A 86 -20.48 4.94 -8.28
C TRP A 86 -20.57 6.21 -7.42
N ARG A 87 -21.35 6.21 -6.34
CA ARG A 87 -21.45 7.36 -5.42
C ARG A 87 -20.11 7.76 -4.84
N MET A 88 -19.19 6.81 -4.63
CA MET A 88 -17.85 7.11 -4.18
C MET A 88 -17.05 7.93 -5.19
N SER A 89 -17.34 7.78 -6.50
CA SER A 89 -16.71 8.61 -7.54
C SER A 89 -17.17 10.08 -7.51
N GLN A 90 -18.33 10.36 -6.90
CA GLN A 90 -18.90 11.70 -6.77
C GLN A 90 -18.56 12.40 -5.45
N ALA A 91 -17.98 11.67 -4.48
CA ALA A 91 -17.78 12.15 -3.12
C ALA A 91 -16.55 13.06 -2.94
N GLY A 92 -15.82 13.38 -4.00
CA GLY A 92 -14.63 14.26 -3.95
C GLY A 92 -13.35 13.58 -3.44
N TYR A 93 -13.36 12.26 -3.27
CA TYR A 93 -12.18 11.45 -2.94
C TYR A 93 -11.39 11.03 -4.18
N SER A 94 -10.22 10.40 -3.98
CA SER A 94 -9.50 9.74 -5.09
C SER A 94 -10.39 8.71 -5.75
N SER A 95 -10.57 8.78 -7.06
CA SER A 95 -11.53 8.01 -7.80
C SER A 95 -10.98 7.58 -9.16
N MET A 96 -11.40 6.41 -9.64
CA MET A 96 -11.21 5.96 -11.01
C MET A 96 -12.27 6.58 -11.95
N PHE A 97 -13.36 7.14 -11.38
CA PHE A 97 -14.50 7.71 -12.08
C PHE A 97 -15.33 6.67 -12.85
N ILE A 98 -15.62 5.56 -12.17
CA ILE A 98 -16.52 4.51 -12.70
C ILE A 98 -17.96 5.00 -12.83
N MET A 99 -18.72 4.40 -13.76
CA MET A 99 -20.12 4.75 -14.00
C MET A 99 -21.03 3.60 -13.54
N VAL A 100 -22.21 3.96 -13.03
CA VAL A 100 -23.22 2.96 -12.60
C VAL A 100 -23.62 2.04 -13.76
N ASN A 101 -23.76 0.75 -13.47
CA ASN A 101 -24.05 -0.33 -14.41
C ASN A 101 -22.95 -0.64 -15.45
N ASP A 102 -21.81 0.03 -15.42
CA ASP A 102 -20.66 -0.39 -16.22
C ASP A 102 -20.22 -1.80 -15.80
N GLN A 103 -19.63 -2.52 -16.73
CA GLN A 103 -18.99 -3.81 -16.48
C GLN A 103 -17.48 -3.64 -16.65
N ILE A 104 -16.76 -3.57 -15.52
CA ILE A 104 -15.33 -3.29 -15.49
C ILE A 104 -14.57 -4.57 -15.13
N SER A 105 -13.49 -4.85 -15.85
CA SER A 105 -12.64 -6.01 -15.54
C SER A 105 -11.93 -5.84 -14.20
N VAL A 106 -11.68 -6.95 -13.52
CA VAL A 106 -10.89 -7.01 -12.29
C VAL A 106 -9.53 -6.36 -12.52
N GLU A 107 -8.89 -6.60 -13.67
CA GLU A 107 -7.62 -5.96 -14.04
C GLU A 107 -7.71 -4.43 -13.98
N ASN A 108 -8.72 -3.84 -14.63
CA ASN A 108 -8.88 -2.39 -14.67
C ASN A 108 -9.24 -1.82 -13.28
N LEU A 109 -10.06 -2.52 -12.49
CA LEU A 109 -10.34 -2.10 -11.11
C LEU A 109 -9.07 -2.12 -10.27
N LEU A 110 -8.24 -3.16 -10.36
CA LEU A 110 -6.96 -3.24 -9.65
C LEU A 110 -6.00 -2.12 -10.07
N ARG A 111 -5.89 -1.81 -11.36
CA ARG A 111 -5.09 -0.67 -11.85
C ARG A 111 -5.64 0.66 -11.33
N GLY A 112 -6.95 0.84 -11.34
CA GLY A 112 -7.61 2.01 -10.75
C GLY A 112 -7.33 2.16 -9.25
N ILE A 113 -7.30 1.05 -8.50
CA ILE A 113 -6.97 1.01 -7.06
C ILE A 113 -5.50 1.37 -6.84
N ILE A 114 -4.59 0.72 -7.55
CA ILE A 114 -3.15 0.80 -7.31
C ILE A 114 -2.58 2.12 -7.82
N VAL A 115 -2.88 2.51 -9.05
CA VAL A 115 -2.29 3.68 -9.71
C VAL A 115 -3.02 4.97 -9.32
N ALA A 116 -4.35 5.00 -9.48
CA ALA A 116 -5.16 6.18 -9.22
C ALA A 116 -5.63 6.30 -7.76
N SER A 117 -5.43 5.24 -6.95
CA SER A 117 -5.95 5.17 -5.57
C SER A 117 -7.47 5.32 -5.48
N GLY A 118 -8.21 4.76 -6.46
CA GLY A 118 -9.66 4.90 -6.61
C GLY A 118 -10.44 4.25 -5.48
N ASN A 119 -11.19 5.02 -4.70
CA ASN A 119 -12.05 4.50 -3.64
C ASN A 119 -13.29 3.82 -4.22
N ASP A 120 -13.82 4.36 -5.29
CA ASP A 120 -14.91 3.78 -6.07
C ASP A 120 -14.54 2.38 -6.61
N ALA A 121 -13.35 2.23 -7.15
CA ALA A 121 -12.84 0.95 -7.62
C ALA A 121 -12.66 -0.06 -6.45
N CYS A 122 -12.28 0.40 -5.24
CA CYS A 122 -12.20 -0.47 -4.06
C CYS A 122 -13.57 -1.02 -3.68
N VAL A 123 -14.59 -0.16 -3.60
CA VAL A 123 -15.96 -0.58 -3.26
C VAL A 123 -16.48 -1.53 -4.33
N ALA A 124 -16.31 -1.21 -5.62
CA ALA A 124 -16.74 -2.06 -6.72
C ALA A 124 -16.08 -3.46 -6.65
N LEU A 125 -14.77 -3.51 -6.42
CA LEU A 125 -14.05 -4.79 -6.31
C LEU A 125 -14.52 -5.59 -5.09
N ALA A 126 -14.69 -4.93 -3.94
CA ALA A 126 -15.15 -5.57 -2.71
C ALA A 126 -16.55 -6.17 -2.86
N GLU A 127 -17.49 -5.40 -3.43
CA GLU A 127 -18.85 -5.88 -3.70
C GLU A 127 -18.86 -7.02 -4.73
N GLY A 128 -18.05 -6.92 -5.78
CA GLY A 128 -17.93 -7.96 -6.79
C GLY A 128 -17.38 -9.29 -6.26
N ILE A 129 -16.45 -9.23 -5.30
CA ILE A 129 -15.82 -10.43 -4.71
C ILE A 129 -16.68 -11.01 -3.59
N ALA A 130 -17.18 -10.18 -2.67
CA ALA A 130 -17.79 -10.62 -1.41
C ALA A 130 -19.28 -10.27 -1.28
N GLY A 131 -19.86 -9.62 -2.27
CA GLY A 131 -21.25 -9.17 -2.29
C GLY A 131 -21.48 -7.85 -1.55
N THR A 132 -20.71 -7.58 -0.48
CA THR A 132 -20.72 -6.30 0.26
C THR A 132 -19.32 -5.92 0.72
N GLU A 133 -19.11 -4.63 1.01
CA GLU A 133 -17.83 -4.14 1.53
C GLU A 133 -17.54 -4.70 2.94
N GLU A 134 -18.60 -4.89 3.77
CA GLU A 134 -18.47 -5.49 5.11
C GLU A 134 -17.97 -6.94 5.04
N ASN A 135 -18.53 -7.76 4.14
CA ASN A 135 -18.06 -9.13 3.92
C ASN A 135 -16.61 -9.15 3.41
N PHE A 136 -16.26 -8.18 2.55
CA PHE A 136 -14.89 -8.06 2.07
C PHE A 136 -13.91 -7.67 3.19
N ALA A 137 -14.33 -6.81 4.12
CA ALA A 137 -13.55 -6.45 5.31
C ALA A 137 -13.25 -7.67 6.19
N VAL A 138 -14.17 -8.65 6.28
CA VAL A 138 -13.89 -9.93 6.95
C VAL A 138 -12.71 -10.65 6.27
N LEU A 139 -12.72 -10.76 4.93
CA LEU A 139 -11.62 -11.37 4.18
C LEU A 139 -10.28 -10.64 4.39
N MET A 140 -10.32 -9.30 4.49
CA MET A 140 -9.13 -8.49 4.77
C MET A 140 -8.57 -8.78 6.16
N ASN A 141 -9.43 -8.88 7.18
CA ASN A 141 -9.01 -9.17 8.55
C ASN A 141 -8.53 -10.62 8.73
N ASP A 142 -9.16 -11.59 8.07
CA ASP A 142 -8.67 -12.97 8.02
C ASP A 142 -7.25 -13.03 7.41
N LYS A 143 -7.03 -12.29 6.33
CA LYS A 143 -5.70 -12.18 5.70
C LYS A 143 -4.71 -11.43 6.58
N ALA A 144 -5.13 -10.37 7.29
CA ALA A 144 -4.27 -9.66 8.24
C ALA A 144 -3.78 -10.60 9.35
N ALA A 145 -4.68 -11.42 9.91
CA ALA A 145 -4.32 -12.43 10.91
C ALA A 145 -3.34 -13.48 10.34
N GLU A 146 -3.54 -13.95 9.10
CA GLU A 146 -2.62 -14.87 8.41
C GLU A 146 -1.22 -14.28 8.23
N ILE A 147 -1.12 -12.99 7.93
CA ILE A 147 0.15 -12.26 7.75
C ILE A 147 0.84 -11.99 9.09
N GLY A 148 0.10 -11.99 10.21
CA GLY A 148 0.58 -11.64 11.55
C GLY A 148 0.49 -10.14 11.85
N MET A 149 -0.51 -9.45 11.30
CA MET A 149 -0.79 -8.03 11.53
C MET A 149 -1.66 -7.87 12.80
N ASP A 150 -1.10 -8.18 13.96
CA ASP A 150 -1.83 -8.28 15.22
C ASP A 150 -2.39 -6.94 15.75
N ASN A 151 -1.91 -5.82 15.20
CA ASN A 151 -2.31 -4.46 15.61
C ASN A 151 -3.06 -3.73 14.49
N SER A 152 -3.77 -4.46 13.63
CA SER A 152 -4.51 -3.91 12.51
C SER A 152 -5.94 -4.42 12.47
N ASN A 153 -6.84 -3.56 12.02
CA ASN A 153 -8.21 -3.92 11.69
C ASN A 153 -8.66 -3.10 10.48
N PHE A 154 -9.34 -3.75 9.56
CA PHE A 154 -9.89 -3.15 8.34
C PHE A 154 -11.40 -3.16 8.42
N SER A 155 -12.03 -1.99 8.37
CA SER A 155 -13.49 -1.82 8.36
C SER A 155 -14.04 -1.57 6.96
N ASN A 156 -13.20 -1.19 6.01
CA ASN A 156 -13.56 -0.93 4.62
C ASN A 156 -12.39 -1.19 3.66
N ALA A 157 -12.69 -1.31 2.37
CA ALA A 157 -11.71 -1.65 1.34
C ALA A 157 -10.83 -0.49 0.89
N SER A 158 -11.21 0.74 1.18
CA SER A 158 -10.56 1.95 0.64
C SER A 158 -9.62 2.65 1.59
N GLY A 159 -9.78 2.44 2.91
CA GLY A 159 -9.09 3.16 3.95
C GLY A 159 -9.71 4.52 4.26
N LEU A 160 -10.98 4.71 3.88
CA LEU A 160 -11.74 5.87 4.33
C LEU A 160 -11.84 5.90 5.84
N ASN A 161 -11.96 7.11 6.38
CA ASN A 161 -11.92 7.36 7.80
C ASN A 161 -13.06 6.66 8.54
N ASP A 162 -12.69 5.71 9.40
CA ASP A 162 -13.56 4.95 10.27
C ASP A 162 -12.77 4.64 11.56
N PRO A 163 -13.36 4.80 12.76
CA PRO A 163 -12.67 4.50 14.02
C PRO A 163 -12.14 3.07 14.12
N GLU A 164 -12.83 2.11 13.47
CA GLU A 164 -12.43 0.70 13.46
C GLU A 164 -11.36 0.40 12.40
N ASN A 165 -10.93 1.39 11.61
CA ASN A 165 -9.91 1.21 10.58
C ASN A 165 -8.56 1.73 11.10
N TYR A 166 -7.75 0.82 11.64
CA TYR A 166 -6.45 1.16 12.24
C TYR A 166 -5.35 0.16 11.86
N SER A 167 -4.12 0.58 11.98
CA SER A 167 -2.93 -0.23 11.75
C SER A 167 -1.72 0.36 12.48
N THR A 168 -0.55 -0.24 12.28
CA THR A 168 0.76 0.30 12.69
C THR A 168 1.71 0.31 11.50
N VAL A 169 2.78 1.10 11.53
CA VAL A 169 3.76 1.05 10.44
C VAL A 169 4.52 -0.27 10.40
N ARG A 170 4.60 -1.00 11.52
CA ARG A 170 5.14 -2.36 11.54
C ARG A 170 4.26 -3.31 10.74
N ASP A 171 2.96 -3.31 10.98
CA ASP A 171 2.00 -4.17 10.27
C ASP A 171 1.93 -3.80 8.79
N VAL A 172 1.94 -2.51 8.45
CA VAL A 172 2.02 -2.05 7.05
C VAL A 172 3.29 -2.56 6.37
N ALA A 173 4.44 -2.60 7.07
CA ALA A 173 5.67 -3.16 6.51
C ALA A 173 5.58 -4.68 6.30
N LEU A 174 4.94 -5.42 7.24
CA LEU A 174 4.66 -6.86 7.07
C LEU A 174 3.78 -7.11 5.84
N MET A 175 2.68 -6.37 5.73
CA MET A 175 1.75 -6.43 4.60
C MET A 175 2.46 -6.14 3.26
N SER A 176 3.25 -5.08 3.20
CA SER A 176 3.99 -4.70 1.99
C SER A 176 5.02 -5.76 1.60
N LYS A 177 5.74 -6.31 2.57
CA LYS A 177 6.69 -7.40 2.33
C LYS A 177 5.97 -8.67 1.84
N TYR A 178 4.82 -9.01 2.43
CA TYR A 178 3.99 -10.13 2.01
C TYR A 178 3.58 -9.98 0.55
N LEU A 179 3.10 -8.81 0.14
CA LEU A 179 2.74 -8.47 -1.25
C LEU A 179 3.92 -8.73 -2.20
N ILE A 180 5.06 -8.09 -1.96
CA ILE A 180 6.24 -8.18 -2.83
C ILE A 180 6.71 -9.63 -2.98
N LYS A 181 6.72 -10.39 -1.87
CA LYS A 181 7.24 -11.76 -1.83
C LYS A 181 6.30 -12.77 -2.51
N ASN A 182 4.99 -12.63 -2.32
CA ASN A 182 4.02 -13.66 -2.71
C ASN A 182 3.36 -13.38 -4.06
N TYR A 183 3.38 -12.13 -4.53
CA TYR A 183 2.73 -11.69 -5.77
C TYR A 183 3.65 -10.84 -6.66
N PRO A 184 4.89 -11.29 -6.97
CA PRO A 184 5.86 -10.48 -7.71
C PRO A 184 5.38 -10.05 -9.10
N ASP A 185 4.52 -10.84 -9.74
CA ASP A 185 3.99 -10.49 -11.07
C ASP A 185 2.91 -9.42 -10.99
N TYR A 186 2.00 -9.50 -10.03
CA TYR A 186 0.99 -8.46 -9.80
C TYR A 186 1.59 -7.19 -9.20
N TYR A 187 2.69 -7.33 -8.45
CA TYR A 187 3.40 -6.19 -7.86
C TYR A 187 3.94 -5.23 -8.92
N LYS A 188 4.20 -5.70 -10.15
CA LYS A 188 4.65 -4.84 -11.27
C LYS A 188 3.68 -3.70 -11.57
N THR A 189 2.39 -3.85 -11.28
CA THR A 189 1.39 -2.79 -11.45
C THR A 189 1.69 -1.56 -10.58
N TYR A 190 2.38 -1.73 -9.44
CA TYR A 190 2.76 -0.62 -8.56
C TYR A 190 3.80 0.31 -9.21
N SER A 191 4.56 -0.16 -10.19
CA SER A 191 5.53 0.63 -10.95
C SER A 191 4.95 1.30 -12.20
N GLU A 192 3.66 1.11 -12.51
CA GLU A 192 3.01 1.82 -13.62
C GLU A 192 2.98 3.33 -13.34
N ILE A 193 3.44 4.12 -14.30
CA ILE A 193 3.55 5.57 -14.15
C ILE A 193 2.19 6.26 -14.18
N ASP A 194 1.29 5.76 -15.03
CA ASP A 194 -0.07 6.28 -15.17
C ASP A 194 -1.04 5.17 -15.59
N PHE A 195 -2.32 5.47 -15.45
CA PHE A 195 -3.41 4.62 -15.88
C PHE A 195 -4.48 5.46 -16.57
N THR A 196 -4.85 5.07 -17.79
CA THR A 196 -5.94 5.69 -18.53
C THR A 196 -7.17 4.81 -18.45
N TRP A 197 -8.26 5.38 -17.93
CA TRP A 197 -9.56 4.74 -17.87
C TRP A 197 -10.49 5.38 -18.92
N ASP A 198 -10.97 4.56 -19.86
CA ASP A 198 -11.95 4.96 -20.87
C ASP A 198 -13.37 4.68 -20.32
N ARG A 199 -13.96 5.67 -19.67
CA ARG A 199 -15.25 5.56 -19.01
C ARG A 199 -16.40 5.65 -20.00
N THR A 200 -17.48 4.92 -19.74
CA THR A 200 -18.71 4.99 -20.51
C THR A 200 -19.33 6.40 -20.46
N GLY A 201 -19.64 6.97 -21.61
CA GLY A 201 -20.31 8.28 -21.75
C GLY A 201 -19.44 9.50 -21.40
N GLY A 202 -18.13 9.36 -21.38
CA GLY A 202 -17.20 10.46 -21.13
C GLY A 202 -15.88 10.31 -21.88
N ASP A 203 -15.03 11.34 -21.82
CA ASP A 203 -13.69 11.25 -22.36
C ASP A 203 -12.81 10.35 -21.48
N PRO A 204 -11.79 9.69 -22.05
CA PRO A 204 -10.79 8.95 -21.29
C PRO A 204 -10.11 9.83 -20.24
N ILE A 205 -9.90 9.29 -19.05
CA ILE A 205 -9.22 9.97 -17.94
C ILE A 205 -7.88 9.30 -17.68
N THR A 206 -6.79 10.04 -17.83
CA THR A 206 -5.45 9.60 -17.46
C THR A 206 -5.09 10.15 -16.09
N GLN A 207 -4.69 9.26 -15.17
CA GLN A 207 -4.25 9.61 -13.82
C GLN A 207 -2.85 9.06 -13.56
N GLY A 208 -1.96 9.91 -13.04
CA GLY A 208 -0.62 9.51 -12.65
C GLY A 208 -0.59 8.73 -11.36
N ASN A 209 0.42 7.86 -11.22
CA ASN A 209 0.66 7.12 -10.00
C ASN A 209 0.91 8.09 -8.83
N ARG A 210 0.35 7.76 -7.67
CA ARG A 210 0.48 8.58 -6.45
C ARG A 210 1.87 8.50 -5.82
N ASN A 211 2.68 7.51 -6.18
CA ASN A 211 4.06 7.42 -5.73
C ASN A 211 4.96 8.39 -6.52
N GLY A 212 5.19 9.58 -5.97
CA GLY A 212 6.05 10.59 -6.59
C GLY A 212 7.52 10.18 -6.78
N LEU A 213 7.97 9.08 -6.17
CA LEU A 213 9.33 8.57 -6.31
C LEU A 213 9.54 7.87 -7.65
N LEU A 214 8.50 7.29 -8.24
CA LEU A 214 8.55 6.66 -9.58
C LEU A 214 9.06 7.63 -10.67
N TYR A 215 8.73 8.91 -10.53
CA TYR A 215 9.12 9.95 -11.51
C TYR A 215 10.58 10.40 -11.35
N ARG A 216 11.33 9.87 -10.38
CA ARG A 216 12.71 10.30 -10.05
C ARG A 216 13.80 9.38 -10.56
N ASN A 217 13.47 8.27 -11.22
CA ASN A 217 14.43 7.27 -11.72
C ASN A 217 15.41 6.77 -10.66
N ILE A 218 14.95 6.58 -9.42
CA ILE A 218 15.78 6.12 -8.28
C ILE A 218 15.58 4.64 -7.94
N GLY A 219 14.86 3.90 -8.80
CA GLY A 219 14.55 2.49 -8.57
C GLY A 219 13.52 2.26 -7.47
N ALA A 220 12.62 3.22 -7.23
CA ALA A 220 11.46 3.06 -6.35
C ALA A 220 10.27 2.52 -7.15
N ASP A 221 9.43 1.75 -6.51
CA ASP A 221 8.18 1.17 -7.01
C ASP A 221 7.09 1.19 -5.92
#